data_ecd9e9171c9ece049e9925eb65e71352
#
_entry.id   ecd9e9171c9ece049e9925eb65e71352
#
_cell.length_a   1.000
_cell.length_b   1.000
_cell.length_c   1.000
_cell.angle_alpha   90.00
_cell.angle_beta   90.00
_cell.angle_gamma   90.00
#
_symmetry.space_group_name_H-M   'P 1'
#
loop_
_entity.id
_entity.type
_entity.pdbx_description
1 polymer ?
#
loop_
_entity_poly.entity_id
_entity_poly.type
_entity_poly.pdbx_seq_one_letter_code
_entity_poly.pdbx_strand_id
1 'polypeptide(L)'
;AYFRYQLGGQIFNSDLYNKVENIDLSDINYNQDRRALYDRWSVPGQEAQFKGISLVRKTDKSSRFVMDENTFAGESFNVGYEFTQPFIKKVGLSSLTLQANMNDIFRVSTVKAERGIDYPFARTVSFSVSAVF
;
A
#
# COMPACT_ATOMS: atom_id res chain seq x y z
N ALA A 1 6.06 -12.70 15.09
CA ALA A 1 5.16 -11.93 14.20
C ALA A 1 4.87 -10.58 14.86
N TYR A 2 4.81 -9.54 14.06
CA TYR A 2 4.49 -8.18 14.51
C TYR A 2 3.29 -7.66 13.74
N PHE A 3 2.30 -7.16 14.48
CA PHE A 3 1.07 -6.59 13.94
C PHE A 3 0.90 -5.17 14.46
N ARG A 4 0.40 -4.28 13.62
CA ARG A 4 0.07 -2.90 13.98
C ARG A 4 -1.41 -2.65 13.69
N TYR A 5 -2.07 -1.98 14.62
CA TYR A 5 -3.40 -1.44 14.40
C TYR A 5 -3.41 0.06 14.71
N GLN A 6 -4.20 0.80 13.97
CA GLN A 6 -4.41 2.24 14.16
C GLN A 6 -5.88 2.53 13.95
N LEU A 7 -6.51 3.20 14.91
CA LEU A 7 -7.91 3.55 14.89
C LEU A 7 -8.09 5.06 15.07
N GLY A 8 -9.12 5.63 14.42
CA GLY A 8 -9.50 7.03 14.59
C GLY A 8 -8.54 8.04 13.93
N GLY A 9 -7.71 7.59 12.99
CA GLY A 9 -6.86 8.47 12.20
C GLY A 9 -7.63 9.13 11.06
N GLN A 10 -7.12 10.25 10.56
CA GLN A 10 -7.59 10.87 9.33
C GLN A 10 -6.44 10.96 8.34
N ILE A 11 -6.73 10.70 7.08
CA ILE A 11 -5.77 10.79 5.99
C ILE A 11 -6.33 11.63 4.84
N PHE A 12 -5.47 12.44 4.24
CA PHE A 12 -5.77 13.08 2.97
C PHE A 12 -5.46 12.10 1.84
N ASN A 13 -6.50 11.68 1.10
CA ASN A 13 -6.33 10.74 -0.01
C ASN A 13 -5.78 11.47 -1.24
N SER A 14 -4.45 11.65 -1.25
CA SER A 14 -3.72 12.33 -2.32
C SER A 14 -3.84 11.60 -3.65
N ASP A 15 -3.92 10.27 -3.62
CA ASP A 15 -4.01 9.47 -4.85
C ASP A 15 -5.33 9.70 -5.54
N LEU A 16 -6.43 9.70 -4.78
CA LEU A 16 -7.75 10.03 -5.33
C LEU A 16 -7.81 11.47 -5.84
N TYR A 17 -7.29 12.43 -5.06
CA TYR A 17 -7.23 13.83 -5.45
C TYR A 17 -6.47 14.04 -6.77
N ASN A 18 -5.29 13.43 -6.92
CA ASN A 18 -4.48 13.55 -8.13
C ASN A 18 -5.15 12.91 -9.35
N LYS A 19 -5.86 11.80 -9.15
CA LYS A 19 -6.53 11.09 -10.24
C LYS A 19 -7.83 11.77 -10.69
N VAL A 20 -8.47 12.55 -9.84
CA VAL A 20 -9.82 13.06 -10.09
C VAL A 20 -9.88 14.58 -10.24
N GLU A 21 -9.17 15.34 -9.43
CA GLU A 21 -9.27 16.81 -9.42
C GLU A 21 -7.98 17.54 -9.77
N ASN A 22 -6.82 16.93 -9.61
CA ASN A 22 -5.52 17.52 -9.92
C ASN A 22 -4.95 16.99 -11.26
N ILE A 23 -5.79 16.93 -12.29
CA ILE A 23 -5.40 16.44 -13.60
C ILE A 23 -4.76 17.58 -14.38
N ASP A 24 -3.54 17.38 -14.87
CA ASP A 24 -2.87 18.30 -15.77
C ASP A 24 -3.45 18.21 -17.18
N LEU A 25 -3.45 19.34 -17.90
CA LEU A 25 -3.95 19.39 -19.26
C LEU A 25 -3.16 18.43 -20.20
N SER A 26 -1.85 18.27 -19.93
CA SER A 26 -0.99 17.32 -20.65
C SER A 26 -1.39 15.85 -20.43
N ASP A 27 -1.97 15.55 -19.29
CA ASP A 27 -2.32 14.18 -18.90
C ASP A 27 -3.67 13.73 -19.46
N ILE A 28 -4.50 14.67 -19.94
CA ILE A 28 -5.82 14.36 -20.50
C ILE A 28 -5.74 13.41 -21.70
N ASN A 29 -4.62 13.42 -22.42
CA ASN A 29 -4.41 12.56 -23.58
C ASN A 29 -4.08 11.10 -23.20
N TYR A 30 -3.79 10.83 -21.91
CA TYR A 30 -3.49 9.51 -21.40
C TYR A 30 -4.71 8.88 -20.71
N ASN A 31 -4.59 7.62 -20.31
CA ASN A 31 -5.65 6.91 -19.60
C ASN A 31 -6.02 7.61 -18.30
N GLN A 32 -7.24 8.08 -18.21
CA GLN A 32 -7.79 8.76 -17.04
C GLN A 32 -8.52 7.78 -16.11
N ASP A 33 -8.62 8.15 -14.84
CA ASP A 33 -9.41 7.38 -13.87
C ASP A 33 -10.91 7.45 -14.23
N ARG A 34 -11.56 6.29 -14.23
CA ARG A 34 -12.99 6.16 -14.56
C ARG A 34 -13.87 7.03 -13.66
N ARG A 35 -13.52 7.22 -12.40
CA ARG A 35 -14.27 8.06 -11.45
C ARG A 35 -14.27 9.52 -11.88
N ALA A 36 -13.18 9.98 -12.51
CA ALA A 36 -13.10 11.32 -13.06
C ALA A 36 -14.16 11.59 -14.14
N LEU A 37 -14.68 10.55 -14.79
CA LEU A 37 -15.67 10.68 -15.84
C LEU A 37 -17.12 10.58 -15.31
N TYR A 38 -17.40 9.59 -14.47
CA TYR A 38 -18.78 9.24 -14.11
C TYR A 38 -19.31 9.92 -12.85
N ASP A 39 -18.47 10.22 -11.88
CA ASP A 39 -18.89 10.78 -10.59
C ASP A 39 -18.71 12.30 -10.51
N ARG A 40 -18.64 12.94 -11.66
CA ARG A 40 -18.32 14.36 -11.79
C ARG A 40 -19.55 15.21 -12.07
N TRP A 41 -19.63 16.36 -11.41
CA TRP A 41 -20.67 17.34 -11.68
C TRP A 41 -20.57 17.88 -13.12
N SER A 42 -21.66 17.87 -13.84
CA SER A 42 -21.75 18.32 -15.23
C SER A 42 -22.91 19.30 -15.50
N VAL A 43 -23.99 19.20 -14.73
CA VAL A 43 -25.19 20.02 -14.93
C VAL A 43 -25.71 20.59 -13.61
N PRO A 44 -26.33 21.79 -13.62
CA PRO A 44 -26.94 22.38 -12.43
C PRO A 44 -27.99 21.45 -11.80
N GLY A 45 -27.94 21.29 -10.47
CA GLY A 45 -28.88 20.42 -9.75
C GLY A 45 -28.41 18.96 -9.60
N GLN A 46 -27.33 18.57 -10.26
CA GLN A 46 -26.76 17.24 -10.12
C GLN A 46 -26.00 17.10 -8.78
N GLU A 47 -26.31 16.07 -8.03
CA GLU A 47 -25.45 15.60 -6.95
C GLU A 47 -24.30 14.79 -7.53
N ALA A 48 -23.05 15.18 -7.21
CA ALA A 48 -21.86 14.49 -7.70
C ALA A 48 -20.75 14.51 -6.63
N GLN A 49 -19.95 13.46 -6.62
CA GLN A 49 -18.86 13.32 -5.66
C GLN A 49 -17.72 14.30 -5.96
N PHE A 50 -17.48 14.59 -7.23
CA PHE A 50 -16.39 15.46 -7.69
C PHE A 50 -16.95 16.67 -8.45
N LYS A 51 -16.22 17.78 -8.40
CA LYS A 51 -16.61 18.98 -9.13
C LYS A 51 -16.38 18.83 -10.63
N GLY A 52 -16.97 19.73 -11.43
CA GLY A 52 -16.77 19.82 -12.87
C GLY A 52 -15.30 19.97 -13.27
N ILE A 53 -14.93 19.43 -14.42
CA ILE A 53 -13.59 19.60 -15.00
C ILE A 53 -13.38 21.07 -15.37
N SER A 54 -12.27 21.65 -14.93
CA SER A 54 -11.79 22.93 -15.43
C SER A 54 -10.50 22.71 -16.21
N LEU A 55 -10.50 23.06 -17.47
CA LEU A 55 -9.31 23.01 -18.33
C LEU A 55 -8.36 24.17 -18.10
N VAL A 56 -8.76 25.16 -17.30
CA VAL A 56 -8.04 26.42 -17.13
C VAL A 56 -7.35 26.49 -15.77
N ARG A 57 -7.85 25.76 -14.77
CA ARG A 57 -7.36 25.88 -13.39
C ARG A 57 -7.42 24.55 -12.65
N LYS A 58 -6.30 24.22 -12.00
CA LYS A 58 -6.27 23.13 -11.04
C LYS A 58 -7.15 23.42 -9.83
N THR A 59 -7.66 22.38 -9.20
CA THR A 59 -8.44 22.50 -7.97
C THR A 59 -7.50 22.50 -6.77
N ASP A 60 -7.70 23.46 -5.88
CA ASP A 60 -6.99 23.46 -4.61
C ASP A 60 -7.42 22.28 -3.72
N LYS A 61 -6.52 21.84 -2.85
CA LYS A 61 -6.80 20.78 -1.88
C LYS A 61 -7.96 21.17 -0.98
N SER A 62 -8.91 20.28 -0.80
CA SER A 62 -10.10 20.50 0.04
C SER A 62 -10.33 19.33 1.00
N SER A 63 -11.12 19.57 2.04
CA SER A 63 -11.50 18.57 3.03
C SER A 63 -12.30 17.39 2.45
N ARG A 64 -12.80 17.51 1.21
CA ARG A 64 -13.49 16.42 0.48
C ARG A 64 -12.67 15.14 0.38
N PHE A 65 -11.36 15.26 0.37
CA PHE A 65 -10.43 14.14 0.27
C PHE A 65 -9.85 13.70 1.62
N VAL A 66 -10.31 14.29 2.72
CA VAL A 66 -10.00 13.83 4.07
C VAL A 66 -10.94 12.69 4.40
N MET A 67 -10.39 11.53 4.71
CA MET A 67 -11.12 10.31 5.03
C MET A 67 -10.67 9.76 6.38
N ASP A 68 -11.60 9.17 7.11
CA ASP A 68 -11.27 8.47 8.35
C ASP A 68 -10.56 7.16 8.02
N GLU A 69 -9.37 6.98 8.57
CA GLU A 69 -8.54 5.81 8.33
C GLU A 69 -8.39 4.96 9.59
N ASN A 70 -8.86 3.73 9.49
CA ASN A 70 -8.57 2.67 10.43
C ASN A 70 -7.75 1.61 9.71
N THR A 71 -6.60 1.23 10.27
CA THR A 71 -5.70 0.26 9.64
C THR A 71 -5.40 -0.91 10.56
N PHE A 72 -5.28 -2.07 9.96
CA PHE A 72 -4.70 -3.26 10.56
C PHE A 72 -3.66 -3.86 9.59
N ALA A 73 -2.43 -3.99 10.05
CA ALA A 73 -1.32 -4.45 9.21
C ALA A 73 -0.53 -5.57 9.90
N GLY A 74 -0.18 -6.58 9.13
CA GLY A 74 0.85 -7.55 9.48
C GLY A 74 2.18 -7.08 8.92
N GLU A 75 3.06 -6.57 9.78
CA GLU A 75 4.29 -5.91 9.35
C GLU A 75 5.43 -6.88 9.13
N SER A 76 5.61 -7.82 10.05
CA SER A 76 6.68 -8.78 9.92
C SER A 76 6.35 -10.15 10.52
N PHE A 77 6.87 -11.16 9.88
CA PHE A 77 6.85 -12.53 10.36
C PHE A 77 8.26 -13.11 10.23
N ASN A 78 8.77 -13.67 11.32
CA ASN A 78 10.08 -14.29 11.37
C ASN A 78 9.92 -15.67 12.00
N VAL A 79 10.47 -16.68 11.34
CA VAL A 79 10.57 -18.05 11.84
C VAL A 79 12.00 -18.50 11.65
N GLY A 80 12.63 -18.94 12.73
CA GLY A 80 13.95 -19.53 12.71
C GLY A 80 13.94 -20.90 13.38
N TYR A 81 14.72 -21.80 12.85
CA TYR A 81 14.96 -23.12 13.44
C TYR A 81 16.44 -23.44 13.41
N GLU A 82 16.97 -23.78 14.57
CA GLU A 82 18.36 -24.20 14.74
C GLU A 82 18.42 -25.73 14.91
N PHE A 83 19.16 -26.35 14.03
CA PHE A 83 19.44 -27.78 14.08
C PHE A 83 20.70 -27.99 14.91
N THR A 84 20.57 -28.69 16.04
CA THR A 84 21.69 -29.07 16.92
C THR A 84 21.83 -30.60 17.07
N GLN A 85 21.12 -31.35 16.26
CA GLN A 85 21.00 -32.80 16.33
C GLN A 85 22.32 -33.53 15.93
N PRO A 86 22.54 -34.76 16.42
CA PRO A 86 23.79 -35.50 16.16
C PRO A 86 24.10 -35.75 14.68
N PHE A 87 23.06 -35.75 13.81
CA PHE A 87 23.26 -35.98 12.36
C PHE A 87 24.05 -34.83 11.72
N ILE A 88 23.89 -33.58 12.22
CA ILE A 88 24.59 -32.37 11.70
C ILE A 88 26.08 -32.49 12.02
N LYS A 89 26.43 -33.01 13.19
CA LYS A 89 27.83 -33.28 13.58
C LYS A 89 28.50 -34.31 12.67
N LYS A 90 27.74 -35.29 12.11
CA LYS A 90 28.27 -36.24 11.15
C LYS A 90 28.68 -35.61 9.81
N VAL A 91 28.11 -34.45 9.49
CA VAL A 91 28.44 -33.68 8.28
C VAL A 91 29.54 -32.64 8.54
N GLY A 92 30.08 -32.59 9.76
CA GLY A 92 31.15 -31.66 10.15
C GLY A 92 30.64 -30.27 10.53
N LEU A 93 29.34 -30.10 10.79
CA LEU A 93 28.79 -28.85 11.26
C LEU A 93 28.52 -28.87 12.75
N SER A 94 28.82 -27.78 13.43
CA SER A 94 28.50 -27.56 14.85
C SER A 94 27.02 -27.13 15.01
N SER A 95 26.52 -26.25 14.15
CA SER A 95 25.10 -25.87 14.11
C SER A 95 24.69 -25.46 12.69
N LEU A 96 23.43 -25.61 12.41
CA LEU A 96 22.79 -25.15 11.17
C LEU A 96 21.49 -24.40 11.51
N THR A 97 21.42 -23.13 11.17
CA THR A 97 20.23 -22.30 11.41
C THR A 97 19.55 -21.95 10.08
N LEU A 98 18.29 -22.27 9.99
CA LEU A 98 17.42 -21.84 8.89
C LEU A 98 16.49 -20.74 9.40
N GLN A 99 16.41 -19.63 8.68
CA GLN A 99 15.54 -18.51 9.04
C GLN A 99 14.74 -18.04 7.81
N ALA A 100 13.46 -17.82 8.02
CA ALA A 100 12.57 -17.23 7.03
C ALA A 100 11.98 -15.94 7.59
N ASN A 101 12.13 -14.86 6.85
CA ASN A 101 11.59 -13.55 7.19
C ASN A 101 10.63 -13.10 6.10
N MET A 102 9.49 -12.56 6.49
CA MET A 102 8.53 -11.94 5.59
C MET A 102 8.15 -10.57 6.14
N ASN A 103 8.23 -9.55 5.30
CA ASN A 103 7.81 -8.20 5.62
C ASN A 103 6.59 -7.81 4.79
N ASP A 104 5.81 -6.84 5.29
CA ASP A 104 4.60 -6.33 4.63
C ASP A 104 3.61 -7.42 4.25
N ILE A 105 3.25 -8.27 5.21
CA ILE A 105 2.44 -9.47 5.00
C ILE A 105 1.08 -9.09 4.42
N PHE A 106 0.38 -8.15 5.08
CA PHE A 106 -0.89 -7.61 4.63
C PHE A 106 -1.15 -6.23 5.26
N ARG A 107 -1.99 -5.46 4.60
CA ARG A 107 -2.57 -4.23 5.15
C ARG A 107 -4.05 -4.16 4.78
N VAL A 108 -4.89 -4.03 5.79
CA VAL A 108 -6.32 -3.78 5.66
C VAL A 108 -6.57 -2.36 6.16
N SER A 109 -7.21 -1.54 5.36
CA SER A 109 -7.53 -0.15 5.69
C SER A 109 -8.94 0.19 5.22
N THR A 110 -9.63 1.06 5.95
CA THR A 110 -10.92 1.63 5.54
C THR A 110 -10.77 2.53 4.32
N VAL A 111 -9.59 3.14 4.16
CA VAL A 111 -9.23 3.91 2.97
C VAL A 111 -8.40 3.04 2.06
N LYS A 112 -8.89 2.80 0.83
CA LYS A 112 -8.14 2.05 -0.16
C LYS A 112 -6.93 2.87 -0.61
N ALA A 113 -5.75 2.49 -0.16
CA ALA A 113 -4.51 3.02 -0.69
C ALA A 113 -4.30 2.47 -2.10
N GLU A 114 -4.35 3.34 -3.08
CA GLU A 114 -4.07 2.99 -4.47
C GLU A 114 -2.58 3.18 -4.71
N ARG A 115 -1.91 2.11 -5.07
CA ARG A 115 -0.50 2.18 -5.42
C ARG A 115 -0.36 2.63 -6.87
N GLY A 116 0.59 3.54 -7.12
CA GLY A 116 0.96 3.95 -8.46
C GLY A 116 1.66 2.80 -9.22
N ILE A 117 1.75 2.93 -10.53
CA ILE A 117 2.42 1.98 -11.41
C ILE A 117 3.91 1.88 -11.06
N ASP A 118 4.51 2.98 -10.61
CA ASP A 118 5.94 3.09 -10.31
C ASP A 118 6.37 2.32 -9.04
N TYR A 119 5.42 2.02 -8.16
CA TYR A 119 5.67 1.29 -6.91
C TYR A 119 4.70 0.12 -6.76
N PRO A 120 4.86 -0.94 -7.55
CA PRO A 120 4.03 -2.13 -7.38
C PRO A 120 4.25 -2.74 -6.00
N PHE A 121 3.19 -3.24 -5.39
CA PHE A 121 3.31 -3.92 -4.10
C PHE A 121 4.04 -5.25 -4.29
N ALA A 122 5.24 -5.34 -3.76
CA ALA A 122 5.99 -6.59 -3.69
C ALA A 122 6.05 -7.05 -2.23
N ARG A 123 5.50 -8.23 -1.95
CA ARG A 123 5.76 -8.93 -0.70
C ARG A 123 7.13 -9.55 -0.80
N THR A 124 7.99 -9.27 0.17
CA THR A 124 9.35 -9.81 0.20
C THR A 124 9.41 -10.95 1.19
N VAL A 125 9.85 -12.11 0.72
CA VAL A 125 10.19 -13.26 1.56
C VAL A 125 11.68 -13.51 1.42
N SER A 126 12.39 -13.51 2.54
CA SER A 126 13.83 -13.75 2.59
C SER A 126 14.11 -15.05 3.34
N PHE A 127 14.99 -15.87 2.80
CA PHE A 127 15.49 -17.06 3.46
C PHE A 127 16.97 -16.88 3.74
N SER A 128 17.40 -17.21 4.97
CA SER A 128 18.80 -17.26 5.33
C SER A 128 19.17 -18.62 5.89
N VAL A 129 20.37 -19.05 5.55
CA VAL A 129 20.97 -20.29 6.04
C VAL A 129 22.31 -19.91 6.65
N SER A 130 22.50 -20.22 7.91
CA SER A 130 23.78 -20.02 8.63
C SER A 130 24.31 -21.38 9.08
N ALA A 131 25.52 -21.69 8.70
CA ALA A 131 26.23 -22.91 9.08
C ALA A 131 27.48 -22.57 9.87
N VAL A 132 27.69 -23.25 11.00
CA VAL A 132 28.87 -23.12 11.81
C VAL A 132 29.60 -24.47 11.78
N PHE A 133 30.87 -24.45 11.43
CA PHE A 133 31.74 -25.60 11.32
C PHE A 133 32.52 -25.83 12.62
#